data_0a0df62cd368568965a881b6f4a7cb55
#
_entry.id   0a0df62cd368568965a881b6f4a7cb55
#
_cell.length_a   1.000
_cell.length_b   1.000
_cell.length_c   1.000
_cell.angle_alpha   90.00
_cell.angle_beta   90.00
_cell.angle_gamma   90.00
#
_symmetry.space_group_name_H-M   'P 1'
#
loop_
_entity.id
_entity.type
_entity.pdbx_description
1 polymer ?
#
loop_
_entity_poly.entity_id
_entity_poly.type
_entity_poly.pdbx_seq_one_letter_code
_entity_poly.pdbx_strand_id
1 'polypeptide(L)'
;MVKKILVLCTGNSCRSQMAHGFLASILDDFLIFSAGTKPEPVNKYAVEVMSEFGIDISNNSSNHIDEYINENIDLVLTVCDNAKEICPVFPKETDFFHYSFEDPADAKGTHKEKLVIYKKVRDEIHNFIKSEFIDIINNKT
;
A
#
# COMPACT_ATOMS: atom_id res chain seq x y z
N MET A 1 4.08 4.24 -20.69
CA MET A 1 3.78 5.06 -19.50
C MET A 1 3.04 4.24 -18.45
N VAL A 2 3.49 4.29 -17.20
CA VAL A 2 2.80 3.63 -16.09
C VAL A 2 1.59 4.46 -15.70
N LYS A 3 0.39 3.87 -15.72
CA LYS A 3 -0.86 4.56 -15.40
C LYS A 3 -1.66 3.93 -14.28
N LYS A 4 -1.52 2.63 -14.05
CA LYS A 4 -2.25 1.91 -13.02
C LYS A 4 -1.29 1.19 -12.09
N ILE A 5 -1.35 1.51 -10.81
CA ILE A 5 -0.49 0.94 -9.77
C ILE A 5 -1.37 0.21 -8.77
N LEU A 6 -1.02 -1.03 -8.46
CA LEU A 6 -1.69 -1.84 -7.45
C LEU A 6 -0.72 -2.11 -6.29
N VAL A 7 -1.12 -1.71 -5.10
CA VAL A 7 -0.34 -1.98 -3.89
C VAL A 7 -0.94 -3.19 -3.18
N LEU A 8 -0.10 -4.16 -2.84
CA LEU A 8 -0.53 -5.41 -2.21
C LEU A 8 0.06 -5.60 -0.82
N CYS A 9 -0.77 -6.05 0.10
CA CYS A 9 -0.33 -6.67 1.35
C CYS A 9 -1.33 -7.78 1.67
N THR A 10 -1.22 -8.42 2.84
CA THR A 10 -2.10 -9.54 3.17
C THR A 10 -3.54 -9.09 3.41
N GLY A 11 -3.75 -8.17 4.35
CA GLY A 11 -5.08 -7.78 4.80
C GLY A 11 -5.69 -6.59 4.06
N ASN A 12 -4.90 -5.85 3.31
CA ASN A 12 -5.33 -4.57 2.72
C ASN A 12 -5.98 -3.67 3.79
N SER A 13 -5.44 -3.72 5.00
CA SER A 13 -6.00 -2.97 6.13
C SER A 13 -5.08 -1.88 6.64
N CYS A 14 -3.77 -2.04 6.53
CA CYS A 14 -2.80 -1.11 7.12
C CYS A 14 -1.71 -0.67 6.14
N ARG A 15 -0.70 -1.51 5.90
CA ARG A 15 0.47 -1.11 5.09
C ARG A 15 0.12 -0.69 3.68
N SER A 16 -0.68 -1.49 2.97
CA SER A 16 -1.09 -1.15 1.61
C SER A 16 -2.04 0.05 1.57
N GLN A 17 -2.86 0.23 2.61
CA GLN A 17 -3.75 1.40 2.69
C GLN A 17 -2.95 2.69 2.90
N MET A 18 -1.92 2.65 3.73
CA MET A 18 -1.06 3.83 3.92
C MET A 18 -0.28 4.16 2.65
N ALA A 19 0.30 3.14 1.99
CA ALA A 19 0.99 3.35 0.73
C ALA A 19 0.05 3.88 -0.35
N HIS A 20 -1.16 3.31 -0.45
CA HIS A 20 -2.22 3.79 -1.35
C HIS A 20 -2.50 5.28 -1.12
N GLY A 21 -2.67 5.67 0.15
CA GLY A 21 -2.95 7.06 0.50
C GLY A 21 -1.84 8.01 0.06
N PHE A 22 -0.58 7.65 0.30
CA PHE A 22 0.54 8.48 -0.10
C PHE A 22 0.65 8.57 -1.63
N LEU A 23 0.54 7.44 -2.32
CA LEU A 23 0.65 7.43 -3.79
C LEU A 23 -0.47 8.25 -4.43
N ALA A 24 -1.70 8.10 -3.96
CA ALA A 24 -2.84 8.85 -4.49
C ALA A 24 -2.68 10.35 -4.25
N SER A 25 -2.05 10.76 -3.15
CA SER A 25 -1.84 12.18 -2.85
C SER A 25 -0.68 12.79 -3.66
N ILE A 26 0.29 11.97 -4.08
CA ILE A 26 1.49 12.44 -4.78
C ILE A 26 1.35 12.34 -6.29
N LEU A 27 0.68 11.29 -6.79
CA LEU A 27 0.62 10.97 -8.22
C LEU A 27 -0.78 11.28 -8.79
N ASP A 28 -0.97 12.50 -9.31
CA ASP A 28 -2.28 12.94 -9.81
C ASP A 28 -2.72 12.22 -11.08
N ASP A 29 -1.78 11.82 -11.94
CA ASP A 29 -2.09 11.23 -13.24
C ASP A 29 -2.18 9.70 -13.22
N PHE A 30 -2.09 9.10 -12.04
CA PHE A 30 -2.10 7.64 -11.91
C PHE A 30 -3.35 7.17 -11.19
N LEU A 31 -3.86 6.01 -11.61
CA LEU A 31 -4.91 5.31 -10.88
C LEU A 31 -4.24 4.38 -9.87
N ILE A 32 -4.54 4.60 -8.61
CA ILE A 32 -3.94 3.84 -7.52
C ILE A 32 -4.99 2.89 -6.95
N PHE A 33 -4.62 1.62 -6.85
CA PHE A 33 -5.46 0.58 -6.24
C PHE A 33 -4.68 -0.08 -5.11
N SER A 34 -5.38 -0.68 -4.18
CA SER A 34 -4.76 -1.54 -3.17
C SER A 34 -5.64 -2.74 -2.92
N ALA A 35 -5.02 -3.86 -2.57
CA ALA A 35 -5.73 -5.11 -2.36
C ALA A 35 -4.94 -6.02 -1.42
N GLY A 36 -5.57 -7.10 -1.00
CA GLY A 36 -4.95 -8.12 -0.19
C GLY A 36 -5.41 -9.50 -0.59
N THR A 37 -4.71 -10.49 -0.10
CA THR A 37 -5.04 -11.90 -0.33
C THR A 37 -6.07 -12.40 0.68
N LYS A 38 -6.18 -11.72 1.84
CA LYS A 38 -7.17 -11.99 2.89
C LYS A 38 -7.67 -10.65 3.43
N PRO A 39 -8.56 -9.95 2.70
CA PRO A 39 -9.00 -8.60 3.09
C PRO A 39 -9.62 -8.54 4.47
N GLU A 40 -9.23 -7.53 5.24
CA GLU A 40 -9.78 -7.20 6.55
C GLU A 40 -10.15 -5.71 6.55
N PRO A 41 -11.06 -5.27 7.44
CA PRO A 41 -11.46 -3.85 7.49
C PRO A 41 -10.26 -2.91 7.62
N VAL A 42 -10.36 -1.72 7.04
CA VAL A 42 -9.30 -0.72 7.13
C VAL A 42 -8.99 -0.43 8.60
N ASN A 43 -7.71 -0.47 8.94
CA ASN A 43 -7.25 -0.39 10.31
C ASN A 43 -7.43 1.04 10.88
N LYS A 44 -8.06 1.14 12.06
CA LYS A 44 -8.34 2.44 12.67
C LYS A 44 -7.09 3.23 13.08
N TYR A 45 -6.01 2.54 13.46
CA TYR A 45 -4.75 3.21 13.79
C TYR A 45 -4.10 3.78 12.53
N ALA A 46 -4.18 3.05 11.41
CA ALA A 46 -3.69 3.54 10.13
C ALA A 46 -4.46 4.80 9.71
N VAL A 47 -5.79 4.81 9.89
CA VAL A 47 -6.62 5.99 9.61
C VAL A 47 -6.14 7.18 10.46
N GLU A 48 -5.91 6.95 11.74
CA GLU A 48 -5.50 8.01 12.66
C GLU A 48 -4.14 8.61 12.27
N VAL A 49 -3.13 7.78 12.02
CA VAL A 49 -1.79 8.29 11.72
C VAL A 49 -1.70 8.94 10.33
N MET A 50 -2.51 8.47 9.36
CA MET A 50 -2.56 9.10 8.04
C MET A 50 -3.24 10.48 8.09
N SER A 51 -4.20 10.66 8.99
CA SER A 51 -4.88 11.95 9.13
C SER A 51 -3.91 13.06 9.55
N GLU A 52 -2.80 12.73 10.21
CA GLU A 52 -1.76 13.70 10.56
C GLU A 52 -1.09 14.32 9.33
N PHE A 53 -1.13 13.61 8.20
CA PHE A 53 -0.63 14.12 6.91
C PHE A 53 -1.75 14.76 6.08
N GLY A 54 -2.95 14.89 6.62
CA GLY A 54 -4.10 15.40 5.88
C GLY A 54 -4.66 14.39 4.88
N ILE A 55 -4.33 13.11 5.03
CA ILE A 55 -4.78 12.04 4.13
C ILE A 55 -5.83 11.20 4.85
N ASP A 56 -7.05 11.19 4.30
CA ASP A 56 -8.16 10.43 4.87
C ASP A 56 -8.34 9.11 4.14
N ILE A 57 -8.04 8.00 4.81
CA ILE A 57 -8.25 6.65 4.28
C ILE A 57 -9.45 5.95 4.93
N SER A 58 -10.22 6.67 5.75
CA SER A 58 -11.34 6.07 6.50
C SER A 58 -12.45 5.53 5.61
N ASN A 59 -12.61 6.09 4.41
CA ASN A 59 -13.65 5.66 3.47
C ASN A 59 -13.12 4.66 2.44
N ASN A 60 -11.87 4.28 2.52
CA ASN A 60 -11.31 3.27 1.61
C ASN A 60 -11.89 1.90 1.93
N SER A 61 -12.00 1.06 0.91
CA SER A 61 -12.43 -0.34 1.09
C SER A 61 -11.21 -1.24 1.09
N SER A 62 -11.35 -2.41 1.73
CA SER A 62 -10.36 -3.48 1.63
C SER A 62 -10.86 -4.45 0.56
N ASN A 63 -10.01 -4.73 -0.42
CA ASN A 63 -10.40 -5.47 -1.60
C ASN A 63 -9.54 -6.72 -1.78
N HIS A 64 -10.11 -7.75 -2.40
CA HIS A 64 -9.35 -8.95 -2.75
C HIS A 64 -8.61 -8.72 -4.05
N ILE A 65 -7.39 -9.25 -4.15
CA ILE A 65 -6.52 -9.09 -5.33
C ILE A 65 -7.19 -9.53 -6.62
N ASP A 66 -8.08 -10.55 -6.57
CA ASP A 66 -8.78 -11.06 -7.75
C ASP A 66 -9.62 -10.00 -8.44
N GLU A 67 -10.04 -8.94 -7.73
CA GLU A 67 -10.81 -7.85 -8.32
C GLU A 67 -9.99 -7.04 -9.33
N TYR A 68 -8.66 -7.12 -9.28
CA TYR A 68 -7.80 -6.28 -10.10
C TYR A 68 -7.00 -7.02 -11.15
N ILE A 69 -7.10 -8.36 -11.22
CA ILE A 69 -6.31 -9.16 -12.16
C ILE A 69 -6.52 -8.71 -13.62
N ASN A 70 -7.75 -8.33 -13.97
CA ASN A 70 -8.10 -7.94 -15.34
C ASN A 70 -8.16 -6.41 -15.54
N GLU A 71 -7.62 -5.62 -14.61
CA GLU A 71 -7.67 -4.15 -14.68
C GLU A 71 -6.51 -3.51 -15.47
N ASN A 72 -5.71 -4.30 -16.16
CA ASN A 72 -4.55 -3.82 -16.92
C ASN A 72 -3.55 -3.06 -16.03
N ILE A 73 -3.24 -3.66 -14.89
CA ILE A 73 -2.27 -3.08 -13.95
C ILE A 73 -0.89 -2.99 -14.60
N ASP A 74 -0.28 -1.82 -14.53
CA ASP A 74 1.05 -1.59 -15.10
C ASP A 74 2.17 -1.94 -14.13
N LEU A 75 1.96 -1.68 -12.83
CA LEU A 75 2.98 -1.91 -11.81
C LEU A 75 2.32 -2.40 -10.53
N VAL A 76 2.89 -3.45 -9.94
CA VAL A 76 2.48 -3.98 -8.65
C VAL A 76 3.58 -3.72 -7.63
N LEU A 77 3.22 -3.10 -6.51
CA LEU A 77 4.12 -2.92 -5.37
C LEU A 77 3.62 -3.81 -4.22
N THR A 78 4.41 -4.81 -3.83
CA THR A 78 4.10 -5.62 -2.67
C THR A 78 4.83 -5.06 -1.45
N VAL A 79 4.12 -4.89 -0.34
CA VAL A 79 4.64 -4.24 0.86
C VAL A 79 4.73 -5.18 2.06
N CYS A 80 4.46 -6.46 1.86
CA CYS A 80 4.72 -7.50 2.85
C CYS A 80 5.15 -8.78 2.14
N ASP A 81 5.92 -9.61 2.82
CA ASP A 81 6.49 -10.82 2.22
C ASP A 81 5.42 -11.82 1.77
N ASN A 82 4.36 -11.96 2.55
CA ASN A 82 3.30 -12.92 2.23
C ASN A 82 2.61 -12.58 0.90
N ALA A 83 2.35 -11.29 0.64
CA ALA A 83 1.77 -10.86 -0.64
C ALA A 83 2.70 -11.14 -1.82
N LYS A 84 4.01 -11.01 -1.62
CA LYS A 84 5.01 -11.35 -2.63
C LYS A 84 4.94 -12.82 -3.03
N GLU A 85 4.80 -13.71 -2.05
CA GLU A 85 4.83 -15.15 -2.26
C GLU A 85 3.58 -15.68 -2.97
N ILE A 86 2.42 -15.07 -2.73
CA ILE A 86 1.14 -15.57 -3.22
C ILE A 86 0.47 -14.64 -4.23
N CYS A 87 1.24 -13.69 -4.78
CA CYS A 87 0.75 -12.79 -5.81
C CYS A 87 0.44 -13.57 -7.10
N PRO A 88 -0.78 -13.47 -7.65
CA PRO A 88 -1.12 -14.19 -8.86
C PRO A 88 -0.42 -13.59 -10.09
N VAL A 89 -0.44 -14.35 -11.17
CA VAL A 89 0.09 -13.89 -12.46
C VAL A 89 -0.95 -13.00 -13.12
N PHE A 90 -0.52 -11.82 -13.57
CA PHE A 90 -1.40 -10.89 -14.28
C PHE A 90 -1.38 -11.18 -15.77
N PRO A 91 -2.53 -10.98 -16.49
CA PRO A 91 -2.64 -11.34 -17.92
C PRO A 91 -1.74 -10.52 -18.85
N LYS A 92 -1.42 -9.28 -18.48
CA LYS A 92 -0.53 -8.44 -19.29
C LYS A 92 0.86 -8.40 -18.66
N GLU A 93 1.83 -7.91 -19.43
CA GLU A 93 3.16 -7.66 -18.89
C GLU A 93 3.07 -6.59 -17.82
N THR A 94 3.30 -6.98 -16.58
CA THR A 94 3.19 -6.11 -15.42
C THR A 94 4.51 -6.12 -14.67
N ASP A 95 5.00 -4.94 -14.30
CA ASP A 95 6.21 -4.83 -13.50
C ASP A 95 5.91 -5.07 -12.02
N PHE A 96 6.78 -5.81 -11.35
CA PHE A 96 6.63 -6.12 -9.94
C PHE A 96 7.80 -5.57 -9.14
N PHE A 97 7.48 -4.89 -8.03
CA PHE A 97 8.46 -4.42 -7.07
C PHE A 97 8.05 -4.87 -5.68
N HIS A 98 9.03 -5.19 -4.87
CA HIS A 98 8.80 -5.64 -3.51
C HIS A 98 9.64 -4.82 -2.54
N TYR A 99 8.99 -4.30 -1.50
CA TYR A 99 9.67 -3.64 -0.39
C TYR A 99 8.89 -3.96 0.88
N SER A 100 9.50 -4.78 1.77
CA SER A 100 8.83 -5.24 2.97
C SER A 100 8.87 -4.20 4.09
N PHE A 101 7.72 -3.99 4.73
CA PHE A 101 7.63 -3.16 5.93
C PHE A 101 7.12 -4.01 7.09
N GLU A 102 7.58 -3.68 8.29
CA GLU A 102 7.09 -4.29 9.52
C GLU A 102 5.56 -4.14 9.61
N ASP A 103 4.86 -5.19 10.09
CA ASP A 103 3.41 -5.11 10.28
C ASP A 103 3.11 -4.42 11.62
N PRO A 104 2.62 -3.18 11.63
CA PRO A 104 2.34 -2.49 12.88
C PRO A 104 1.15 -3.10 13.64
N ALA A 105 0.31 -3.90 12.97
CA ALA A 105 -0.80 -4.58 13.63
C ALA A 105 -0.33 -5.61 14.67
N ASP A 106 0.93 -6.06 14.56
CA ASP A 106 1.54 -6.96 15.55
C ASP A 106 1.99 -6.24 16.81
N ALA A 107 1.95 -4.91 16.84
CA ALA A 107 2.35 -4.12 18.00
C ALA A 107 1.46 -4.42 19.20
N LYS A 108 2.08 -4.47 20.39
CA LYS A 108 1.39 -4.73 21.65
C LYS A 108 1.54 -3.54 22.56
N GLY A 109 0.66 -3.47 23.57
CA GLY A 109 0.70 -2.41 24.57
C GLY A 109 -0.53 -1.53 24.53
N THR A 110 -0.39 -0.32 25.09
CA THR A 110 -1.48 0.66 25.13
C THR A 110 -1.75 1.25 23.75
N HIS A 111 -2.87 1.96 23.62
CA HIS A 111 -3.20 2.70 22.39
C HIS A 111 -2.04 3.62 21.99
N LYS A 112 -1.50 4.37 22.96
CA LYS A 112 -0.41 5.31 22.71
C LYS A 112 0.87 4.59 22.24
N GLU A 113 1.20 3.46 22.86
CA GLU A 113 2.37 2.67 22.49
C GLU A 113 2.24 2.10 21.07
N LYS A 114 1.05 1.63 20.73
CA LYS A 114 0.77 1.12 19.37
C LYS A 114 0.89 2.23 18.33
N LEU A 115 0.38 3.42 18.62
CA LEU A 115 0.48 4.56 17.70
C LEU A 115 1.92 4.91 17.36
N VAL A 116 2.86 4.77 18.30
CA VAL A 116 4.28 5.00 18.04
C VAL A 116 4.78 4.09 16.91
N ILE A 117 4.39 2.81 16.95
CA ILE A 117 4.78 1.84 15.93
C ILE A 117 4.12 2.14 14.59
N TYR A 118 2.83 2.48 14.60
CA TYR A 118 2.11 2.86 13.36
C TYR A 118 2.73 4.09 12.70
N LYS A 119 3.12 5.09 13.49
CA LYS A 119 3.79 6.29 12.96
C LYS A 119 5.16 5.96 12.38
N LYS A 120 5.90 5.09 13.02
CA LYS A 120 7.21 4.64 12.51
C LYS A 120 7.06 3.98 11.15
N VAL A 121 6.14 3.02 11.02
CA VAL A 121 5.91 2.30 9.76
C VAL A 121 5.37 3.26 8.70
N ARG A 122 4.43 4.14 9.06
CA ARG A 122 3.92 5.19 8.16
C ARG A 122 5.07 6.02 7.58
N ASP A 123 5.99 6.46 8.44
CA ASP A 123 7.11 7.30 8.02
C ASP A 123 8.08 6.53 7.12
N GLU A 124 8.30 5.25 7.39
CA GLU A 124 9.13 4.40 6.54
C GLU A 124 8.51 4.23 5.15
N ILE A 125 7.21 4.02 5.08
CA ILE A 125 6.49 3.92 3.79
C ILE A 125 6.58 5.24 3.03
N HIS A 126 6.34 6.35 3.72
CA HIS A 126 6.40 7.68 3.12
C HIS A 126 7.80 7.97 2.54
N ASN A 127 8.84 7.68 3.31
CA ASN A 127 10.21 7.90 2.87
C ASN A 127 10.58 7.02 1.68
N PHE A 128 10.18 5.76 1.69
CA PHE A 128 10.41 4.85 0.56
C PHE A 128 9.75 5.39 -0.71
N ILE A 129 8.50 5.81 -0.62
CA ILE A 129 7.76 6.32 -1.78
C ILE A 129 8.44 7.57 -2.34
N LYS A 130 8.80 8.51 -1.49
CA LYS A 130 9.39 9.78 -1.92
C LYS A 130 10.79 9.63 -2.48
N SER A 131 11.63 8.77 -1.87
CA SER A 131 13.05 8.70 -2.21
C SER A 131 13.38 7.64 -3.24
N GLU A 132 12.60 6.54 -3.31
CA GLU A 132 12.91 5.42 -4.18
C GLU A 132 11.83 5.11 -5.20
N PHE A 133 10.58 4.97 -4.75
CA PHE A 133 9.52 4.49 -5.62
C PHE A 133 9.14 5.49 -6.70
N ILE A 134 9.15 6.78 -6.39
CA ILE A 134 8.90 7.83 -7.38
C ILE A 134 9.94 7.80 -8.49
N ASP A 135 11.21 7.55 -8.14
CA ASP A 135 12.27 7.43 -9.14
C ASP A 135 12.07 6.19 -10.03
N ILE A 136 11.61 5.07 -9.43
CA ILE A 136 11.29 3.86 -10.18
C ILE A 136 10.19 4.16 -11.21
N ILE A 137 9.14 4.86 -10.80
CA ILE A 137 8.03 5.23 -11.68
C ILE A 137 8.52 6.15 -12.81
N ASN A 138 9.31 7.16 -12.48
CA ASN A 138 9.81 8.12 -13.46
C ASN A 138 10.70 7.46 -14.52
N ASN A 139 11.46 6.45 -14.14
CA ASN A 139 12.32 5.73 -15.07
C ASN A 139 11.54 4.81 -16.01
N LYS A 140 10.27 4.53 -15.72
CA LYS A 140 9.41 3.67 -16.56
C LYS A 140 8.48 4.45 -17.49
N THR A 141 8.42 5.75 -17.32
CA THR A 141 7.57 6.60 -18.19
C THR A 141 8.40 7.41 -19.24
#